data_c3cb20a1a31f22c03f91ef9e6be867e1
#
_entry.id   c3cb20a1a31f22c03f91ef9e6be867e1
#
_cell.length_a   1.000
_cell.length_b   1.000
_cell.length_c   1.000
_cell.angle_alpha   90.00
_cell.angle_beta   90.00
_cell.angle_gamma   90.00
#
_symmetry.space_group_name_H-M   'P 1'
#
loop_
_entity.id
_entity.type
_entity.pdbx_description
1 polymer ?
#
loop_
_entity_poly.entity_id
_entity_poly.type
_entity_poly.pdbx_seq_one_letter_code
_entity_poly.pdbx_strand_id
1 'polypeptide(L)'
;MMDYLNRCLLLGRFRSITIIDNNVSCLVIIINDEDGGLTIPIITSTDVAKKITNSCEDDSLIGIKGKIDADEHGLIIKAEKISFLSHKERAN
;
A
#
# COMPACT_ATOMS: atom_id res chain seq x y z
N MET A 1 -19.29 -0.66 26.96
CA MET A 1 -18.77 -0.16 25.69
C MET A 1 -17.80 -1.14 25.09
N MET A 2 -17.93 -1.40 23.85
CA MET A 2 -17.07 -2.36 23.19
C MET A 2 -16.15 -1.63 22.21
N ASP A 3 -14.87 -1.94 22.30
CA ASP A 3 -13.90 -1.37 21.39
C ASP A 3 -13.58 -2.39 20.33
N TYR A 4 -13.52 -1.93 19.11
CA TYR A 4 -13.14 -2.76 17.99
C TYR A 4 -11.70 -2.51 17.65
N LEU A 5 -11.00 -3.58 17.36
CA LEU A 5 -9.64 -3.47 16.85
C LEU A 5 -9.70 -3.45 15.34
N ASN A 6 -9.22 -2.37 14.75
CA ASN A 6 -9.18 -2.24 13.31
C ASN A 6 -7.74 -1.95 12.90
N ARG A 7 -6.98 -3.02 12.74
CA ARG A 7 -5.59 -2.93 12.34
C ARG A 7 -5.30 -4.03 11.35
N CYS A 8 -4.50 -3.72 10.36
CA CYS A 8 -4.07 -4.74 9.43
C CYS A 8 -2.61 -4.56 9.11
N LEU A 9 -1.97 -5.67 8.78
CA LEU A 9 -0.61 -5.72 8.30
C LEU A 9 -0.65 -6.47 6.99
N LEU A 10 -0.13 -5.85 5.95
CA LEU A 10 -0.13 -6.44 4.63
C LEU A 10 1.28 -6.43 4.09
N LEU A 11 1.62 -7.48 3.37
CA LEU A 11 2.84 -7.55 2.61
C LEU A 11 2.45 -7.83 1.18
N GLY A 12 2.82 -6.95 0.28
CA GLY A 12 2.46 -7.11 -1.12
C GLY A 12 3.52 -6.55 -2.03
N ARG A 13 3.27 -6.69 -3.31
CA ARG A 13 4.16 -6.16 -4.34
C ARG A 13 3.59 -4.86 -4.87
N PHE A 14 4.46 -3.91 -5.07
CA PHE A 14 4.09 -2.61 -5.61
C PHE A 14 3.54 -2.78 -7.03
N ARG A 15 2.38 -2.19 -7.28
CA ARG A 15 1.76 -2.26 -8.58
C ARG A 15 1.68 -0.91 -9.26
N SER A 16 1.10 0.06 -8.58
CA SER A 16 0.93 1.38 -9.17
C SER A 16 0.63 2.41 -8.10
N ILE A 17 0.80 3.67 -8.45
CA ILE A 17 0.42 4.81 -7.62
C ILE A 17 -0.33 5.79 -8.49
N THR A 18 -1.43 6.29 -7.95
CA THR A 18 -2.19 7.37 -8.57
C THR A 18 -2.28 8.52 -7.59
N ILE A 19 -1.81 9.68 -7.99
CA ILE A 19 -1.93 10.87 -7.17
C ILE A 19 -3.32 11.45 -7.40
N ILE A 20 -4.10 11.51 -6.33
CA ILE A 20 -5.47 12.02 -6.40
C ILE A 20 -5.45 13.53 -6.27
N ASP A 21 -4.73 14.04 -5.28
CA ASP A 21 -4.55 15.48 -5.11
C ASP A 21 -3.28 15.73 -4.31
N ASN A 22 -3.11 16.95 -3.83
CA ASN A 22 -1.88 17.32 -3.11
C ASN A 22 -1.73 16.60 -1.79
N ASN A 23 -2.81 16.07 -1.25
CA ASN A 23 -2.80 15.49 0.09
C ASN A 23 -2.99 13.99 0.09
N VAL A 24 -3.66 13.45 -0.92
CA VAL A 24 -4.11 12.06 -0.92
C VAL A 24 -3.70 11.38 -2.21
N SER A 25 -3.21 10.17 -2.07
CA SER A 25 -2.85 9.34 -3.21
C SER A 25 -3.26 7.91 -2.94
N CYS A 26 -3.38 7.14 -3.99
CA CYS A 26 -3.75 5.73 -3.90
C CYS A 26 -2.59 4.88 -4.41
N LEU A 27 -2.13 4.02 -3.54
CA LEU A 27 -1.13 3.00 -3.86
C LEU A 27 -1.87 1.68 -4.04
N VAL A 28 -1.53 0.95 -5.08
CA VAL A 28 -2.11 -0.37 -5.28
C VAL A 28 -1.00 -1.40 -5.10
N ILE A 29 -1.25 -2.36 -4.25
CA ILE A 29 -0.36 -3.50 -4.07
C ILE A 29 -1.09 -4.76 -4.50
N ILE A 30 -0.33 -5.78 -4.82
CA ILE A 30 -0.89 -7.09 -5.15
C ILE A 30 -0.40 -8.07 -4.11
N ILE A 31 -1.32 -8.85 -3.57
CA ILE A 31 -1.01 -9.92 -2.64
C ILE A 31 -1.53 -11.22 -3.24
N ASN A 32 -1.00 -12.35 -2.78
CA ASN A 32 -1.44 -13.66 -3.26
C ASN A 32 -1.44 -13.70 -4.78
N ASP A 33 -0.30 -13.43 -5.39
CA ASP A 33 -0.27 -13.32 -6.83
C ASP A 33 -0.35 -14.67 -7.56
N GLU A 34 -0.63 -15.74 -6.85
CA GLU A 34 -1.09 -16.97 -7.44
C GLU A 34 -2.50 -16.75 -7.95
N ASP A 35 -2.85 -17.38 -9.03
CA ASP A 35 -4.19 -17.29 -9.59
C ASP A 35 -4.62 -15.85 -9.94
N GLY A 36 -3.65 -15.04 -10.36
CA GLY A 36 -3.97 -13.69 -10.79
C GLY A 36 -3.85 -12.64 -9.73
N GLY A 37 -3.73 -13.07 -8.48
CA GLY A 37 -3.49 -12.15 -7.39
C GLY A 37 -4.73 -11.40 -6.93
N LEU A 38 -4.54 -10.63 -5.87
CA LEU A 38 -5.57 -9.78 -5.30
C LEU A 38 -4.97 -8.39 -5.15
N THR A 39 -5.56 -7.43 -5.81
CA THR A 39 -5.08 -6.05 -5.71
C THR A 39 -5.82 -5.32 -4.60
N ILE A 40 -5.10 -4.53 -3.84
CA ILE A 40 -5.65 -3.82 -2.70
C ILE A 40 -5.32 -2.35 -2.83
N PRO A 41 -6.34 -1.48 -2.79
CA PRO A 41 -6.09 -0.03 -2.80
C PRO A 41 -5.71 0.45 -1.41
N ILE A 42 -4.62 1.19 -1.34
CA ILE A 42 -4.07 1.73 -0.10
C ILE A 42 -4.10 3.25 -0.22
N ILE A 43 -4.78 3.91 0.68
CA ILE A 43 -4.82 5.36 0.70
C ILE A 43 -3.68 5.86 1.58
N THR A 44 -2.89 6.76 1.04
CA THR A 44 -1.75 7.32 1.74
C THR A 44 -1.60 8.79 1.38
N SER A 45 -0.67 9.48 2.04
CA SER A 45 -0.41 10.87 1.71
C SER A 45 0.36 10.96 0.40
N THR A 46 0.19 12.07 -0.28
CA THR A 46 0.90 12.30 -1.54
C THR A 46 2.41 12.42 -1.31
N ASP A 47 2.83 12.94 -0.16
CA ASP A 47 4.25 12.98 0.17
C ASP A 47 4.85 11.58 0.24
N VAL A 48 4.15 10.66 0.88
CA VAL A 48 4.60 9.27 0.97
C VAL A 48 4.57 8.62 -0.42
N ALA A 49 3.53 8.91 -1.19
CA ALA A 49 3.42 8.37 -2.54
C ALA A 49 4.61 8.77 -3.40
N LYS A 50 5.05 10.02 -3.28
CA LYS A 50 6.22 10.49 -4.02
C LYS A 50 7.49 9.76 -3.59
N LYS A 51 7.64 9.50 -2.30
CA LYS A 51 8.78 8.73 -1.82
C LYS A 51 8.77 7.32 -2.37
N ILE A 52 7.60 6.70 -2.44
CA ILE A 52 7.47 5.37 -3.00
C ILE A 52 7.85 5.37 -4.47
N THR A 53 7.35 6.36 -5.21
CA THR A 53 7.67 6.46 -6.64
C THR A 53 9.17 6.57 -6.87
N ASN A 54 9.86 7.30 -6.00
CA ASN A 54 11.30 7.50 -6.16
C ASN A 54 12.13 6.33 -5.67
N SER A 55 11.58 5.48 -4.81
CA SER A 55 12.34 4.45 -4.12
C SER A 55 12.02 3.04 -4.56
N CYS A 56 10.85 2.83 -5.15
CA CYS A 56 10.38 1.48 -5.46
C CYS A 56 10.33 1.27 -6.94
N GLU A 57 10.66 0.07 -7.35
CA GLU A 57 10.45 -0.40 -8.70
C GLU A 57 9.25 -1.30 -8.69
N ASP A 58 8.74 -1.61 -9.87
CA ASP A 58 7.65 -2.55 -10.02
C ASP A 58 8.01 -3.85 -9.30
N ASP A 59 7.03 -4.43 -8.65
CA ASP A 59 7.17 -5.68 -7.92
C ASP A 59 8.03 -5.60 -6.66
N SER A 60 8.44 -4.41 -6.24
CA SER A 60 9.10 -4.26 -4.94
C SER A 60 8.15 -4.69 -3.83
N LEU A 61 8.70 -5.33 -2.82
CA LEU A 61 7.91 -5.73 -1.65
C LEU A 61 7.70 -4.53 -0.75
N ILE A 62 6.45 -4.34 -0.36
CA ILE A 62 6.04 -3.23 0.49
C ILE A 62 5.20 -3.78 1.62
N GLY A 63 5.52 -3.36 2.84
CA GLY A 63 4.72 -3.68 4.00
C GLY A 63 3.83 -2.49 4.36
N ILE A 64 2.57 -2.76 4.64
CA ILE A 64 1.59 -1.75 4.97
C ILE A 64 1.03 -2.06 6.35
N LYS A 65 1.06 -1.07 7.23
CA LYS A 65 0.33 -1.12 8.48
C LYS A 65 -0.74 -0.06 8.40
N GLY A 66 -1.97 -0.45 8.67
CA GLY A 66 -3.05 0.51 8.53
C GLY A 66 -4.36 0.01 9.08
N LYS A 67 -5.41 0.66 8.63
CA LYS A 67 -6.78 0.39 9.05
C LYS A 67 -7.65 0.16 7.84
N ILE A 68 -8.63 -0.69 8.01
CA ILE A 68 -9.62 -0.94 6.97
C ILE A 68 -10.64 0.19 7.03
N ASP A 69 -10.97 0.72 5.88
CA ASP A 69 -11.99 1.76 5.74
C ASP A 69 -12.77 1.47 4.46
N ALA A 70 -13.62 2.35 4.08
CA ALA A 70 -14.40 2.18 2.86
C ALA A 70 -14.59 3.53 2.19
N ASP A 71 -14.69 3.50 0.88
CA ASP A 71 -15.10 4.67 0.12
C ASP A 71 -16.24 4.23 -0.79
N GLU A 72 -16.58 5.08 -1.74
CA GLU A 72 -17.73 4.81 -2.62
C GLU A 72 -17.51 3.60 -3.51
N HIS A 73 -16.28 3.15 -3.65
CA HIS A 73 -15.94 2.01 -4.50
C HIS A 73 -15.78 0.72 -3.73
N GLY A 74 -15.76 0.76 -2.41
CA GLY A 74 -15.63 -0.43 -1.59
C GLY A 74 -14.60 -0.29 -0.50
N LEU A 75 -14.03 -1.40 -0.07
CA LEU A 75 -13.07 -1.42 1.02
C LEU A 75 -11.72 -0.89 0.55
N ILE A 76 -11.10 -0.13 1.41
CA ILE A 76 -9.76 0.40 1.20
C ILE A 76 -8.98 0.22 2.49
N ILE A 77 -7.67 0.39 2.38
CA ILE A 77 -6.80 0.43 3.56
C ILE A 77 -6.26 1.85 3.67
N LYS A 78 -6.39 2.44 4.84
CA LYS A 78 -5.73 3.71 5.12
C LYS A 78 -4.39 3.41 5.76
N ALA A 79 -3.33 3.76 5.10
CA ALA A 79 -1.98 3.45 5.58
C ALA A 79 -1.61 4.35 6.75
N GLU A 80 -1.07 3.72 7.79
CA GLU A 80 -0.47 4.44 8.90
C GLU A 80 1.04 4.42 8.78
N LYS A 81 1.58 3.34 8.22
CA LYS A 81 3.01 3.20 8.02
C LYS A 81 3.27 2.32 6.81
N ILE A 82 4.20 2.74 6.01
CA ILE A 82 4.61 1.98 4.83
C ILE A 82 6.10 1.70 4.95
N SER A 83 6.47 0.45 4.76
CA SER A 83 7.86 0.02 4.86
C SER A 83 8.31 -0.61 3.55
N PHE A 84 9.51 -0.30 3.13
CA PHE A 84 10.09 -0.89 1.94
C PHE A 84 10.89 -2.10 2.38
N LEU A 85 10.48 -3.28 1.95
CA LEU A 85 11.04 -4.52 2.46
C LEU A 85 11.98 -5.21 1.49
N SER A 86 11.91 -4.91 0.21
CA SER A 86 12.89 -5.40 -0.72
C SER A 86 13.49 -4.22 -1.45
N HIS A 87 14.79 -4.31 -1.66
CA HIS A 87 15.48 -3.37 -2.46
C HIS A 87 16.53 -4.13 -3.16
N LYS A 88 16.90 -3.68 -4.16
CA LYS A 88 17.81 -4.39 -4.93
C LYS A 88 19.03 -4.67 -4.33
N GLU A 89 19.47 -5.01 -4.03
CA GLU A 89 20.50 -5.16 -3.58
C GLU A 89 21.17 -5.58 -3.85
N ARG A 90 21.31 -5.65 -3.80
CA ARG A 90 21.86 -5.94 -3.74
C ARG A 90 22.56 -6.41 -3.98
N ALA A 91 22.96 -6.75 -4.29
CA ALA A 91 23.60 -7.16 -4.54
C ALA A 91 24.30 -7.38 -4.69
N ASN A 92 24.67 -7.63 -4.65
CA ASN A 92 25.34 -8.04 -4.89
C ASN A 92 25.67 -8.41 -5.23
#